data_ef72b6a063e34bc8b4c2ef77f5452c9d
#
_entry.id   ef72b6a063e34bc8b4c2ef77f5452c9d
#
_cell.length_a   1.000
_cell.length_b   1.000
_cell.length_c   1.000
_cell.angle_alpha   90.00
_cell.angle_beta   90.00
_cell.angle_gamma   90.00
#
_symmetry.space_group_name_H-M   'P 1'
#
loop_
_entity.id
_entity.type
_entity.pdbx_description
1 polymer ?
#
loop_
_entity_poly.entity_id
_entity_poly.type
_entity_poly.pdbx_seq_one_letter_code
_entity_poly.pdbx_strand_id
1 'polypeptide(L)'
;MKKLLISAVSILVICLGMLYSRDFIDSSNSGDKQTLTIFNWGEYIDPDLIKKFEEETGISVVYETFDSNEAMLTKIQAGSTPYDIVIPSDYMIKKMKKLNLLKKLDHSKIEGFDNIDPQFKDKSFDHNNEFSIPYFWGTLGILYNKTKVPEDLTFEKWNNLWDTRLANNVLLIDGAREMMGIALQSEGNSVNDTNEVNLNLAERKLELLHPNVKAINADEKKMLMINNEAWVSVVFSGDAKAIMEENENMVYALPKEGTNLWFDNIVIPKTSKNEEGAYKFINFMLRPENAAKNSEFIGYATPNTKAKELLPEETTSDEQFYPDLESFGNRAEVYEDLEKKMLQFYNDLFLKFKINNRK
;
A
#
# COMPACT_ATOMS: atom_id res chain seq x y z
N MET A 1 -25.39 25.93 53.34
CA MET A 1 -24.71 26.81 52.36
C MET A 1 -23.18 26.92 52.57
N LYS A 2 -22.64 27.24 53.76
CA LYS A 2 -21.17 27.33 53.97
C LYS A 2 -20.39 26.04 53.61
N LYS A 3 -20.89 24.85 53.94
CA LYS A 3 -20.23 23.57 53.62
C LYS A 3 -20.19 23.30 52.11
N LEU A 4 -21.25 23.66 51.39
CA LEU A 4 -21.32 23.52 49.92
C LEU A 4 -20.36 24.46 49.21
N LEU A 5 -20.22 25.68 49.73
CA LEU A 5 -19.26 26.66 49.17
C LEU A 5 -17.81 26.22 49.38
N ILE A 6 -17.49 25.65 50.55
CA ILE A 6 -16.16 25.12 50.86
C ILE A 6 -15.83 23.94 49.94
N SER A 7 -16.78 23.00 49.73
CA SER A 7 -16.58 21.89 48.76
C SER A 7 -16.37 22.37 47.34
N ALA A 8 -17.13 23.36 46.87
CA ALA A 8 -16.99 23.91 45.52
C ALA A 8 -15.62 24.59 45.33
N VAL A 9 -15.18 25.35 46.32
CA VAL A 9 -13.83 25.99 46.29
C VAL A 9 -12.71 24.94 46.31
N SER A 10 -12.85 23.88 47.11
CA SER A 10 -11.86 22.82 47.17
C SER A 10 -11.73 22.07 45.84
N ILE A 11 -12.85 21.79 45.17
CA ILE A 11 -12.85 21.15 43.82
C ILE A 11 -12.19 22.09 42.81
N LEU A 12 -12.48 23.37 42.85
CA LEU A 12 -11.89 24.37 41.96
C LEU A 12 -10.36 24.44 42.11
N VAL A 13 -9.88 24.45 43.36
CA VAL A 13 -8.43 24.47 43.68
C VAL A 13 -7.76 23.16 43.19
N ILE A 14 -8.40 22.00 43.35
CA ILE A 14 -7.88 20.72 42.87
C ILE A 14 -7.83 20.71 41.32
N CYS A 15 -8.88 21.20 40.65
CA CYS A 15 -8.89 21.31 39.20
C CYS A 15 -7.80 22.27 38.67
N LEU A 16 -7.63 23.42 39.31
CA LEU A 16 -6.57 24.38 38.97
C LEU A 16 -5.16 23.76 39.24
N GLY A 17 -5.02 23.03 40.34
CA GLY A 17 -3.79 22.31 40.66
C GLY A 17 -3.47 21.24 39.63
N MET A 18 -4.47 20.49 39.14
CA MET A 18 -4.30 19.50 38.06
C MET A 18 -3.96 20.15 36.73
N LEU A 19 -4.57 21.26 36.37
CA LEU A 19 -4.23 22.04 35.19
C LEU A 19 -2.80 22.56 35.23
N TYR A 20 -2.41 23.12 36.36
CA TYR A 20 -1.04 23.63 36.57
C TYR A 20 0.02 22.50 36.57
N SER A 21 -0.30 21.35 37.19
CA SER A 21 0.58 20.20 37.17
C SER A 21 0.69 19.58 35.79
N ARG A 22 -0.36 19.62 34.97
CA ARG A 22 -0.34 19.21 33.57
C ARG A 22 0.63 20.09 32.76
N ASP A 23 0.48 21.40 32.84
CA ASP A 23 1.37 22.34 32.14
C ASP A 23 2.82 22.25 32.64
N PHE A 24 3.03 21.92 33.92
CA PHE A 24 4.35 21.74 34.51
C PHE A 24 4.97 20.39 34.10
N ILE A 25 4.18 19.32 33.98
CA ILE A 25 4.64 18.01 33.48
C ILE A 25 4.93 18.11 32.00
N ASP A 26 4.07 18.77 31.21
CA ASP A 26 4.29 19.03 29.78
C ASP A 26 5.53 19.91 29.56
N SER A 27 5.80 20.91 30.43
CA SER A 27 7.00 21.74 30.33
C SER A 27 8.29 21.12 30.89
N SER A 28 8.20 20.19 31.84
CA SER A 28 9.37 19.51 32.41
C SER A 28 9.82 18.28 31.61
N ASN A 29 8.95 17.75 30.73
CA ASN A 29 9.29 16.68 29.81
C ASN A 29 9.72 17.17 28.40
N SER A 30 9.71 18.47 28.18
CA SER A 30 10.18 19.12 26.95
C SER A 30 11.67 19.47 27.03
N GLY A 31 12.54 18.50 27.18
CA GLY A 31 13.68 18.48 26.30
C GLY A 31 13.07 18.23 24.91
N ASP A 32 13.10 19.26 24.07
CA ASP A 32 12.43 19.38 22.77
C ASP A 32 12.79 18.20 21.83
N LYS A 33 12.28 16.99 22.13
CA LYS A 33 12.36 15.89 21.19
C LYS A 33 11.37 16.21 20.10
N GLN A 34 11.90 16.65 18.96
CA GLN A 34 11.09 16.81 17.77
C GLN A 34 10.39 15.48 17.50
N THR A 35 9.09 15.52 17.25
CA THR A 35 8.29 14.34 16.90
C THR A 35 8.02 14.34 15.40
N LEU A 36 8.13 13.19 14.77
CA LEU A 36 7.74 12.96 13.38
C LEU A 36 6.55 12.00 13.37
N THR A 37 5.43 12.44 12.82
CA THR A 37 4.22 11.61 12.72
C THR A 37 4.10 11.02 11.31
N ILE A 38 4.20 9.70 11.23
CA ILE A 38 4.16 8.94 9.97
C ILE A 38 2.83 8.18 9.88
N PHE A 39 2.15 8.27 8.73
CA PHE A 39 0.94 7.55 8.43
C PHE A 39 1.17 6.65 7.22
N ASN A 40 1.23 5.33 7.45
CA ASN A 40 1.65 4.34 6.48
C ASN A 40 0.68 3.16 6.42
N TRP A 41 0.90 2.24 5.54
CA TRP A 41 0.24 0.92 5.52
C TRP A 41 0.66 0.10 6.74
N GLY A 42 -0.16 -0.87 7.12
CA GLY A 42 0.22 -1.87 8.11
C GLY A 42 1.39 -2.72 7.61
N GLU A 43 2.32 -3.08 8.51
CA GLU A 43 3.50 -3.92 8.20
C GLU A 43 4.29 -3.47 6.95
N TYR A 44 4.59 -2.16 6.83
CA TYR A 44 5.15 -1.56 5.62
C TYR A 44 6.48 -0.82 5.82
N ILE A 45 7.11 -1.04 6.95
CA ILE A 45 8.48 -0.61 7.27
C ILE A 45 9.10 -1.56 8.30
N ASP A 46 10.38 -1.86 8.15
CA ASP A 46 11.14 -2.59 9.16
C ASP A 46 11.19 -1.76 10.47
N PRO A 47 10.67 -2.28 11.60
CA PRO A 47 10.68 -1.56 12.87
C PRO A 47 12.08 -1.17 13.37
N ASP A 48 13.11 -1.90 12.97
CA ASP A 48 14.48 -1.56 13.35
C ASP A 48 14.99 -0.31 12.60
N LEU A 49 14.46 -0.01 11.42
CA LEU A 49 14.75 1.24 10.72
C LEU A 49 14.14 2.44 11.44
N ILE A 50 12.97 2.30 12.04
CA ILE A 50 12.38 3.35 12.88
C ILE A 50 13.29 3.64 14.06
N LYS A 51 13.73 2.61 14.81
CA LYS A 51 14.65 2.77 15.94
C LYS A 51 15.96 3.42 15.51
N LYS A 52 16.55 2.94 14.40
CA LYS A 52 17.79 3.50 13.83
C LYS A 52 17.64 4.98 13.48
N PHE A 53 16.50 5.37 12.87
CA PHE A 53 16.21 6.76 12.58
C PHE A 53 16.13 7.62 13.85
N GLU A 54 15.42 7.15 14.87
CA GLU A 54 15.32 7.83 16.18
C GLU A 54 16.70 7.99 16.86
N GLU A 55 17.53 6.94 16.82
CA GLU A 55 18.87 6.97 17.40
C GLU A 55 19.82 7.94 16.67
N GLU A 56 19.77 7.97 15.31
CA GLU A 56 20.63 8.83 14.50
C GLU A 56 20.22 10.31 14.56
N THR A 57 18.90 10.59 14.65
CA THR A 57 18.40 11.96 14.50
C THR A 57 17.96 12.62 15.80
N GLY A 58 17.70 11.82 16.85
CA GLY A 58 17.06 12.28 18.08
C GLY A 58 15.58 12.63 17.93
N ILE A 59 14.97 12.39 16.75
CA ILE A 59 13.55 12.64 16.46
C ILE A 59 12.76 11.41 16.87
N SER A 60 11.75 11.54 17.73
CA SER A 60 10.84 10.45 18.07
C SER A 60 9.79 10.25 17.00
N VAL A 61 9.51 8.99 16.63
CA VAL A 61 8.53 8.65 15.60
C VAL A 61 7.21 8.22 16.23
N VAL A 62 6.12 8.86 15.81
CA VAL A 62 4.75 8.38 16.03
C VAL A 62 4.29 7.72 14.74
N TYR A 63 4.10 6.40 14.78
CA TYR A 63 3.74 5.61 13.60
C TYR A 63 2.29 5.17 13.69
N GLU A 64 1.45 5.61 12.77
CA GLU A 64 0.06 5.20 12.62
C GLU A 64 -0.14 4.48 11.30
N THR A 65 -1.13 3.58 11.24
CA THR A 65 -1.42 2.78 10.06
C THR A 65 -2.81 3.01 9.50
N PHE A 66 -2.98 2.71 8.21
CA PHE A 66 -4.26 2.70 7.51
C PHE A 66 -4.37 1.45 6.62
N ASP A 67 -5.62 1.07 6.32
CA ASP A 67 -5.93 -0.14 5.56
C ASP A 67 -6.36 0.18 4.11
N SER A 68 -6.63 1.46 3.80
CA SER A 68 -6.99 1.90 2.45
C SER A 68 -6.64 3.36 2.19
N ASN A 69 -6.33 3.69 0.93
CA ASN A 69 -6.09 5.05 0.49
C ASN A 69 -7.28 6.00 0.79
N GLU A 70 -8.51 5.49 0.73
CA GLU A 70 -9.73 6.25 0.98
C GLU A 70 -9.89 6.61 2.47
N ALA A 71 -9.59 5.67 3.36
CA ALA A 71 -9.57 5.90 4.80
C ALA A 71 -8.47 6.90 5.18
N MET A 72 -7.27 6.73 4.61
CA MET A 72 -6.14 7.65 4.76
C MET A 72 -6.52 9.06 4.30
N LEU A 73 -7.07 9.20 3.08
CA LEU A 73 -7.49 10.50 2.55
C LEU A 73 -8.51 11.19 3.45
N THR A 74 -9.49 10.45 3.98
CA THR A 74 -10.51 10.98 4.88
C THR A 74 -9.89 11.57 6.14
N LYS A 75 -8.90 10.89 6.75
CA LYS A 75 -8.17 11.38 7.92
C LYS A 75 -7.35 12.64 7.59
N ILE A 76 -6.65 12.65 6.45
CA ILE A 76 -5.87 13.83 6.00
C ILE A 76 -6.79 15.04 5.78
N GLN A 77 -7.95 14.84 5.16
CA GLN A 77 -8.93 15.92 4.93
C GLN A 77 -9.55 16.44 6.23
N ALA A 78 -9.77 15.57 7.21
CA ALA A 78 -10.27 15.97 8.52
C ALA A 78 -9.29 16.90 9.27
N GLY A 79 -7.97 16.77 8.99
CA GLY A 79 -6.93 17.66 9.51
C GLY A 79 -6.75 17.64 11.04
N SER A 80 -7.35 16.67 11.74
CA SER A 80 -7.27 16.55 13.20
C SER A 80 -5.90 16.13 13.70
N THR A 81 -5.17 15.34 12.91
CA THR A 81 -3.81 14.91 13.19
C THR A 81 -2.87 15.53 12.15
N PRO A 82 -1.84 16.27 12.56
CA PRO A 82 -0.85 16.82 11.64
C PRO A 82 0.19 15.76 11.29
N TYR A 83 -0.13 14.90 10.31
CA TYR A 83 0.84 13.95 9.78
C TYR A 83 1.96 14.68 9.05
N ASP A 84 3.20 14.21 9.23
CA ASP A 84 4.38 14.78 8.59
C ASP A 84 4.80 14.01 7.34
N ILE A 85 4.62 12.70 7.38
CA ILE A 85 4.82 11.78 6.26
C ILE A 85 3.55 10.96 6.06
N VAL A 86 3.17 10.75 4.80
CA VAL A 86 2.14 9.79 4.38
C VAL A 86 2.67 8.99 3.20
N ILE A 87 2.27 7.72 3.08
CA ILE A 87 2.72 6.84 1.99
C ILE A 87 1.51 6.34 1.19
N PRO A 88 0.93 7.19 0.30
CA PRO A 88 -0.17 6.84 -0.59
C PRO A 88 0.30 6.11 -1.84
N SER A 89 -0.63 5.40 -2.48
CA SER A 89 -0.43 4.88 -3.82
C SER A 89 -0.57 5.96 -4.90
N ASP A 90 -0.10 5.67 -6.08
CA ASP A 90 -0.01 6.53 -7.26
C ASP A 90 -1.29 7.32 -7.60
N TYR A 91 -2.44 6.65 -7.79
CA TYR A 91 -3.72 7.30 -8.11
C TYR A 91 -4.18 8.25 -7.01
N MET A 92 -3.85 7.93 -5.76
CA MET A 92 -4.21 8.76 -4.63
C MET A 92 -3.36 10.03 -4.57
N ILE A 93 -2.09 9.98 -4.96
CA ILE A 93 -1.24 11.18 -5.10
C ILE A 93 -1.89 12.18 -6.06
N LYS A 94 -2.32 11.72 -7.25
CA LYS A 94 -3.03 12.54 -8.24
C LYS A 94 -4.26 13.22 -7.64
N LYS A 95 -5.05 12.48 -6.85
CA LYS A 95 -6.22 12.98 -6.14
C LYS A 95 -5.87 14.00 -5.04
N MET A 96 -4.87 13.69 -4.21
CA MET A 96 -4.40 14.59 -3.15
C MET A 96 -3.83 15.90 -3.71
N LYS A 97 -3.13 15.86 -4.86
CA LYS A 97 -2.67 17.05 -5.59
C LYS A 97 -3.86 17.93 -6.04
N LYS A 98 -4.87 17.34 -6.68
CA LYS A 98 -6.10 18.04 -7.08
C LYS A 98 -6.81 18.72 -5.90
N LEU A 99 -6.81 18.06 -4.74
CA LEU A 99 -7.39 18.59 -3.50
C LEU A 99 -6.46 19.56 -2.74
N ASN A 100 -5.27 19.84 -3.29
CA ASN A 100 -4.29 20.75 -2.70
C ASN A 100 -3.87 20.35 -1.25
N LEU A 101 -3.69 19.06 -1.01
CA LEU A 101 -3.37 18.49 0.30
C LEU A 101 -1.87 18.24 0.52
N LEU A 102 -1.04 18.33 -0.53
CA LEU A 102 0.39 18.02 -0.50
C LEU A 102 1.24 19.29 -0.56
N LYS A 103 2.39 19.27 0.11
CA LYS A 103 3.48 20.23 -0.08
C LYS A 103 4.29 19.85 -1.30
N LYS A 104 4.75 20.85 -2.07
CA LYS A 104 5.78 20.63 -3.08
C LYS A 104 7.10 20.31 -2.37
N LEU A 105 7.81 19.33 -2.92
CA LEU A 105 9.11 18.94 -2.41
C LEU A 105 10.20 19.91 -2.88
N ASP A 106 11.09 20.24 -1.97
CA ASP A 106 12.33 20.96 -2.28
C ASP A 106 13.44 19.92 -2.54
N HIS A 107 13.65 19.62 -3.81
CA HIS A 107 14.65 18.63 -4.22
C HIS A 107 16.08 18.99 -3.80
N SER A 108 16.39 20.26 -3.47
CA SER A 108 17.70 20.64 -2.95
C SER A 108 17.97 20.10 -1.53
N LYS A 109 16.91 19.65 -0.83
CA LYS A 109 16.99 19.04 0.51
C LYS A 109 16.96 17.51 0.46
N ILE A 110 16.84 16.91 -0.73
CA ILE A 110 16.69 15.46 -0.89
C ILE A 110 18.01 14.88 -1.40
N GLU A 111 18.62 14.07 -0.58
CA GLU A 111 19.83 13.31 -0.90
C GLU A 111 19.46 11.91 -1.40
N GLY A 112 20.16 11.40 -2.40
CA GLY A 112 19.96 10.04 -2.91
C GLY A 112 18.78 9.86 -3.87
N PHE A 113 18.07 10.94 -4.26
CA PHE A 113 17.02 10.86 -5.28
C PHE A 113 17.56 10.34 -6.64
N ASP A 114 18.82 10.60 -6.95
CA ASP A 114 19.46 10.10 -8.17
C ASP A 114 19.59 8.58 -8.20
N ASN A 115 19.58 7.92 -7.04
CA ASN A 115 19.57 6.45 -6.93
C ASN A 115 18.23 5.83 -7.33
N ILE A 116 17.14 6.60 -7.40
CA ILE A 116 15.87 6.10 -7.91
C ILE A 116 16.00 5.86 -9.41
N ASP A 117 15.62 4.65 -9.84
CA ASP A 117 15.64 4.26 -11.24
C ASP A 117 14.79 5.24 -12.09
N PRO A 118 15.29 5.73 -13.23
CA PRO A 118 14.56 6.64 -14.11
C PRO A 118 13.16 6.13 -14.51
N GLN A 119 12.99 4.81 -14.64
CA GLN A 119 11.70 4.21 -14.99
C GLN A 119 10.61 4.46 -13.93
N PHE A 120 10.97 4.81 -12.67
CA PHE A 120 10.03 5.11 -11.58
C PHE A 120 9.87 6.60 -11.31
N LYS A 121 10.61 7.46 -12.03
CA LYS A 121 10.51 8.92 -11.95
C LYS A 121 9.53 9.47 -12.97
N ASP A 122 9.09 10.70 -12.78
CA ASP A 122 8.30 11.50 -13.73
C ASP A 122 7.03 10.76 -14.26
N LYS A 123 6.29 10.12 -13.37
CA LYS A 123 5.08 9.40 -13.71
C LYS A 123 3.89 10.35 -13.91
N SER A 124 2.87 9.90 -14.66
CA SER A 124 1.67 10.67 -14.99
C SER A 124 0.91 11.20 -13.76
N PHE A 125 1.04 10.55 -12.62
CA PHE A 125 0.45 11.01 -11.36
C PHE A 125 1.25 12.15 -10.71
N ASP A 126 2.57 12.23 -10.97
CA ASP A 126 3.43 13.27 -10.38
C ASP A 126 4.63 13.64 -11.25
N HIS A 127 4.40 14.51 -12.25
CA HIS A 127 5.45 14.98 -13.14
C HIS A 127 6.60 15.66 -12.37
N ASN A 128 7.84 15.34 -12.77
CA ASN A 128 9.09 15.79 -12.14
C ASN A 128 9.20 15.41 -10.64
N ASN A 129 8.38 14.52 -10.15
CA ASN A 129 8.31 14.18 -8.72
C ASN A 129 8.18 15.41 -7.81
N GLU A 130 7.33 16.36 -8.22
CA GLU A 130 7.13 17.61 -7.46
C GLU A 130 6.59 17.41 -6.05
N PHE A 131 5.89 16.30 -5.79
CA PHE A 131 5.16 16.05 -4.54
C PHE A 131 5.48 14.72 -3.88
N SER A 132 6.16 13.80 -4.58
CA SER A 132 6.30 12.42 -4.12
C SER A 132 7.67 11.81 -4.43
N ILE A 133 8.12 10.93 -3.55
CA ILE A 133 9.34 10.13 -3.70
C ILE A 133 8.95 8.67 -3.76
N PRO A 134 9.32 7.91 -4.81
CA PRO A 134 9.05 6.48 -4.90
C PRO A 134 9.61 5.71 -3.70
N TYR A 135 8.77 4.87 -3.09
CA TYR A 135 9.10 4.11 -1.88
C TYR A 135 9.17 2.61 -2.15
N PHE A 136 8.08 2.04 -2.65
CA PHE A 136 7.98 0.67 -3.15
C PHE A 136 7.19 0.61 -4.44
N TRP A 137 7.34 -0.49 -5.16
CA TRP A 137 6.53 -0.80 -6.32
C TRP A 137 6.28 -2.30 -6.39
N GLY A 138 5.31 -2.70 -7.19
CA GLY A 138 5.04 -4.10 -7.41
C GLY A 138 3.93 -4.35 -8.40
N THR A 139 3.56 -5.61 -8.49
CA THR A 139 2.58 -6.14 -9.43
C THR A 139 1.47 -6.88 -8.70
N LEU A 140 0.35 -7.05 -9.36
CA LEU A 140 -0.72 -7.96 -8.97
C LEU A 140 -0.58 -9.24 -9.78
N GLY A 141 -0.65 -10.40 -9.14
CA GLY A 141 -0.49 -11.67 -9.83
C GLY A 141 -1.24 -12.83 -9.18
N ILE A 142 -0.90 -14.02 -9.60
CA ILE A 142 -1.51 -15.26 -9.12
C ILE A 142 -0.46 -16.06 -8.34
N LEU A 143 -0.73 -16.32 -7.07
CA LEU A 143 0.03 -17.24 -6.23
C LEU A 143 -0.68 -18.59 -6.21
N TYR A 144 0.04 -19.68 -6.44
CA TYR A 144 -0.56 -21.01 -6.42
C TYR A 144 0.38 -22.06 -5.81
N ASN A 145 -0.21 -23.09 -5.22
CA ASN A 145 0.52 -24.24 -4.73
C ASN A 145 0.72 -25.26 -5.85
N LYS A 146 1.97 -25.41 -6.35
CA LYS A 146 2.33 -26.31 -7.45
C LYS A 146 2.03 -27.78 -7.21
N THR A 147 1.82 -28.20 -5.93
CA THR A 147 1.52 -29.59 -5.58
C THR A 147 0.01 -29.87 -5.43
N LYS A 148 -0.82 -28.82 -5.47
CA LYS A 148 -2.29 -28.92 -5.27
C LYS A 148 -3.08 -28.67 -6.54
N VAL A 149 -2.57 -27.78 -7.40
CA VAL A 149 -3.22 -27.47 -8.68
C VAL A 149 -2.94 -28.58 -9.72
N PRO A 150 -3.80 -28.73 -10.74
CA PRO A 150 -3.53 -29.64 -11.87
C PRO A 150 -2.19 -29.34 -12.55
N GLU A 151 -1.40 -30.37 -12.87
CA GLU A 151 -0.05 -30.23 -13.43
C GLU A 151 0.00 -29.44 -14.76
N ASP A 152 -1.09 -29.46 -15.53
CA ASP A 152 -1.23 -28.76 -16.82
C ASP A 152 -1.66 -27.29 -16.66
N LEU A 153 -1.88 -26.81 -15.43
CA LEU A 153 -2.37 -25.44 -15.14
C LEU A 153 -1.21 -24.53 -14.71
N THR A 154 -0.77 -23.66 -15.61
CA THR A 154 0.45 -22.85 -15.44
C THR A 154 0.23 -21.45 -14.90
N PHE A 155 -1.01 -20.96 -14.78
CA PHE A 155 -1.38 -19.59 -14.36
C PHE A 155 -0.70 -18.45 -15.13
N GLU A 156 -0.28 -18.72 -16.37
CA GLU A 156 0.26 -17.69 -17.27
C GLU A 156 -0.80 -16.71 -17.78
N LYS A 157 -2.07 -16.91 -17.41
CA LYS A 157 -3.20 -16.10 -17.80
C LYS A 157 -4.17 -15.90 -16.64
N TRP A 158 -4.78 -14.72 -16.55
CA TRP A 158 -5.90 -14.50 -15.63
C TRP A 158 -7.03 -15.50 -15.85
N ASN A 159 -7.29 -15.86 -17.11
CA ASN A 159 -8.31 -16.84 -17.47
C ASN A 159 -8.13 -18.22 -16.81
N ASN A 160 -6.94 -18.56 -16.33
CA ASN A 160 -6.70 -19.81 -15.60
C ASN A 160 -7.43 -19.88 -14.25
N LEU A 161 -7.80 -18.72 -13.66
CA LEU A 161 -8.61 -18.68 -12.43
C LEU A 161 -10.01 -19.29 -12.61
N TRP A 162 -10.55 -19.30 -13.82
CA TRP A 162 -11.86 -19.85 -14.16
C TRP A 162 -11.86 -21.36 -14.47
N ASP A 163 -10.73 -22.05 -14.31
CA ASP A 163 -10.69 -23.52 -14.46
C ASP A 163 -11.56 -24.17 -13.37
N THR A 164 -12.54 -24.99 -13.79
CA THR A 164 -13.50 -25.60 -12.88
C THR A 164 -12.89 -26.60 -11.90
N ARG A 165 -11.67 -27.07 -12.15
CA ARG A 165 -10.92 -27.95 -11.24
C ARG A 165 -10.44 -27.20 -9.98
N LEU A 166 -10.51 -25.87 -9.95
CA LEU A 166 -10.19 -25.04 -8.81
C LEU A 166 -11.37 -24.83 -7.85
N ALA A 167 -12.48 -25.54 -8.02
CA ALA A 167 -13.70 -25.36 -7.23
C ALA A 167 -13.41 -25.22 -5.73
N ASN A 168 -13.87 -24.10 -5.12
CA ASN A 168 -13.71 -23.75 -3.71
C ASN A 168 -12.26 -23.69 -3.21
N ASN A 169 -11.29 -23.32 -4.08
CA ASN A 169 -9.87 -23.27 -3.75
C ASN A 169 -9.16 -21.97 -4.16
N VAL A 170 -9.93 -20.96 -4.59
CA VAL A 170 -9.38 -19.65 -5.00
C VAL A 170 -9.69 -18.59 -3.94
N LEU A 171 -8.66 -17.90 -3.47
CA LEU A 171 -8.77 -16.72 -2.64
C LEU A 171 -8.68 -15.47 -3.51
N LEU A 172 -9.59 -14.54 -3.28
CA LEU A 172 -9.63 -13.27 -4.00
C LEU A 172 -9.31 -12.11 -3.05
N ILE A 173 -8.77 -11.03 -3.62
CA ILE A 173 -8.53 -9.79 -2.89
C ILE A 173 -9.83 -9.00 -2.72
N ASP A 174 -10.02 -8.35 -1.59
CA ASP A 174 -11.17 -7.48 -1.34
C ASP A 174 -10.93 -6.06 -1.88
N GLY A 175 -10.80 -5.95 -3.19
CA GLY A 175 -10.54 -4.72 -3.91
C GLY A 175 -11.34 -4.63 -5.21
N ALA A 176 -12.17 -3.58 -5.34
CA ALA A 176 -13.02 -3.41 -6.52
C ALA A 176 -12.19 -3.16 -7.79
N ARG A 177 -11.14 -2.33 -7.70
CA ARG A 177 -10.27 -2.02 -8.84
C ARG A 177 -9.49 -3.24 -9.29
N GLU A 178 -8.98 -4.01 -8.33
CA GLU A 178 -8.20 -5.23 -8.56
C GLU A 178 -9.06 -6.29 -9.24
N MET A 179 -10.20 -6.62 -8.68
CA MET A 179 -11.05 -7.70 -9.19
C MET A 179 -11.69 -7.36 -10.54
N MET A 180 -12.20 -6.12 -10.69
CA MET A 180 -12.71 -5.66 -11.98
C MET A 180 -11.58 -5.55 -13.02
N GLY A 181 -10.38 -5.11 -12.61
CA GLY A 181 -9.19 -5.01 -13.45
C GLY A 181 -8.75 -6.36 -14.00
N ILE A 182 -8.72 -7.41 -13.18
CA ILE A 182 -8.42 -8.78 -13.59
C ILE A 182 -9.42 -9.27 -14.63
N ALA A 183 -10.72 -9.06 -14.40
CA ALA A 183 -11.74 -9.47 -15.34
C ALA A 183 -11.64 -8.71 -16.68
N LEU A 184 -11.35 -7.41 -16.63
CA LEU A 184 -11.11 -6.58 -17.81
C LEU A 184 -9.89 -7.05 -18.61
N GLN A 185 -8.72 -7.22 -17.93
CA GLN A 185 -7.49 -7.68 -18.59
C GLN A 185 -7.64 -9.07 -19.19
N SER A 186 -8.38 -9.96 -18.53
CA SER A 186 -8.66 -11.30 -19.05
C SER A 186 -9.47 -11.30 -20.35
N GLU A 187 -10.10 -10.17 -20.70
CA GLU A 187 -10.81 -9.92 -21.97
C GLU A 187 -10.04 -8.95 -22.89
N GLY A 188 -8.79 -8.59 -22.54
CA GLY A 188 -7.95 -7.69 -23.32
C GLY A 188 -8.32 -6.19 -23.19
N ASN A 189 -9.08 -5.82 -22.15
CA ASN A 189 -9.41 -4.44 -21.84
C ASN A 189 -8.45 -3.85 -20.80
N SER A 190 -8.38 -2.51 -20.73
CA SER A 190 -7.58 -1.79 -19.74
C SER A 190 -8.16 -1.94 -18.32
N VAL A 191 -7.31 -1.98 -17.29
CA VAL A 191 -7.73 -1.87 -15.86
C VAL A 191 -8.41 -0.52 -15.55
N ASN A 192 -8.25 0.45 -16.44
CA ASN A 192 -8.81 1.79 -16.34
C ASN A 192 -10.01 2.00 -17.29
N ASP A 193 -10.57 0.93 -17.84
CA ASP A 193 -11.69 1.03 -18.79
C ASP A 193 -12.90 1.75 -18.15
N THR A 194 -13.48 2.69 -18.87
CA THR A 194 -14.67 3.46 -18.45
C THR A 194 -15.90 3.16 -19.27
N ASN A 195 -15.81 2.19 -20.19
CA ASN A 195 -16.94 1.75 -20.99
C ASN A 195 -17.87 0.86 -20.14
N GLU A 196 -19.08 1.35 -19.89
CA GLU A 196 -20.08 0.65 -19.07
C GLU A 196 -20.44 -0.75 -19.61
N VAL A 197 -20.34 -0.99 -20.93
CA VAL A 197 -20.58 -2.32 -21.53
C VAL A 197 -19.46 -3.29 -21.11
N ASN A 198 -18.21 -2.89 -21.24
CA ASN A 198 -17.05 -3.71 -20.85
C ASN A 198 -17.06 -3.98 -19.35
N LEU A 199 -17.41 -2.98 -18.53
CA LEU A 199 -17.50 -3.15 -17.07
C LEU A 199 -18.60 -4.14 -16.67
N ASN A 200 -19.77 -4.08 -17.32
CA ASN A 200 -20.85 -5.06 -17.06
C ASN A 200 -20.46 -6.47 -17.56
N LEU A 201 -19.68 -6.61 -18.63
CA LEU A 201 -19.15 -7.89 -19.08
C LEU A 201 -18.13 -8.44 -18.10
N ALA A 202 -17.24 -7.60 -17.58
CA ALA A 202 -16.27 -7.97 -16.56
C ALA A 202 -16.95 -8.45 -15.28
N GLU A 203 -18.01 -7.79 -14.81
CA GLU A 203 -18.80 -8.23 -13.66
C GLU A 203 -19.44 -9.60 -13.89
N ARG A 204 -20.07 -9.82 -15.04
CA ARG A 204 -20.63 -11.13 -15.39
C ARG A 204 -19.57 -12.21 -15.45
N LYS A 205 -18.37 -11.87 -15.90
CA LYS A 205 -17.23 -12.80 -15.91
C LYS A 205 -16.81 -13.15 -14.50
N LEU A 206 -16.77 -12.18 -13.57
CA LEU A 206 -16.53 -12.45 -12.16
C LEU A 206 -17.60 -13.37 -11.56
N GLU A 207 -18.88 -13.21 -11.92
CA GLU A 207 -19.95 -14.12 -11.48
C GLU A 207 -19.66 -15.60 -11.86
N LEU A 208 -19.04 -15.84 -13.01
CA LEU A 208 -18.62 -17.18 -13.43
C LEU A 208 -17.49 -17.75 -12.57
N LEU A 209 -16.78 -16.91 -11.80
CA LEU A 209 -15.72 -17.34 -10.90
C LEU A 209 -16.24 -17.90 -9.57
N HIS A 210 -17.49 -17.60 -9.19
CA HIS A 210 -18.07 -17.99 -7.89
C HIS A 210 -17.82 -19.44 -7.48
N PRO A 211 -17.97 -20.46 -8.36
CA PRO A 211 -17.74 -21.85 -7.96
C PRO A 211 -16.31 -22.11 -7.46
N ASN A 212 -15.34 -21.34 -7.92
CA ASN A 212 -13.95 -21.50 -7.56
C ASN A 212 -13.57 -20.71 -6.28
N VAL A 213 -14.37 -19.70 -5.92
CA VAL A 213 -14.05 -18.79 -4.82
C VAL A 213 -14.26 -19.48 -3.48
N LYS A 214 -13.18 -19.59 -2.71
CA LYS A 214 -13.23 -20.01 -1.30
C LYS A 214 -13.54 -18.82 -0.38
N ALA A 215 -12.88 -17.70 -0.59
CA ALA A 215 -13.08 -16.48 0.19
C ALA A 215 -12.64 -15.24 -0.58
N ILE A 216 -13.20 -14.09 -0.20
CA ILE A 216 -12.80 -12.75 -0.62
C ILE A 216 -12.41 -12.02 0.65
N ASN A 217 -11.12 -11.82 0.88
CA ASN A 217 -10.59 -11.20 2.09
C ASN A 217 -9.25 -10.50 1.84
N ALA A 218 -8.91 -9.55 2.72
CA ALA A 218 -7.69 -8.77 2.60
C ALA A 218 -6.51 -9.45 3.35
N ASP A 219 -6.62 -9.70 4.65
CA ASP A 219 -5.49 -10.01 5.52
C ASP A 219 -5.31 -11.52 5.80
N GLU A 220 -6.39 -12.27 5.90
CA GLU A 220 -6.35 -13.70 6.26
C GLU A 220 -5.79 -14.60 5.14
N LYS A 221 -5.76 -14.11 3.88
CA LYS A 221 -5.29 -14.89 2.71
C LYS A 221 -3.86 -15.41 2.89
N LYS A 222 -2.96 -14.64 3.54
CA LYS A 222 -1.57 -15.02 3.79
C LYS A 222 -1.51 -16.33 4.60
N MET A 223 -2.19 -16.37 5.74
CA MET A 223 -2.23 -17.57 6.59
C MET A 223 -2.92 -18.76 5.91
N LEU A 224 -4.01 -18.51 5.17
CA LEU A 224 -4.73 -19.57 4.46
C LEU A 224 -3.85 -20.23 3.38
N MET A 225 -3.03 -19.44 2.67
CA MET A 225 -2.09 -19.97 1.68
C MET A 225 -0.92 -20.70 2.33
N ILE A 226 -0.29 -20.13 3.37
CA ILE A 226 0.81 -20.77 4.10
C ILE A 226 0.37 -22.14 4.62
N ASN A 227 -0.84 -22.24 5.18
CA ASN A 227 -1.39 -23.48 5.74
C ASN A 227 -1.97 -24.43 4.68
N ASN A 228 -1.88 -24.12 3.38
CA ASN A 228 -2.45 -24.92 2.30
C ASN A 228 -3.97 -25.10 2.38
N GLU A 229 -4.69 -24.17 2.98
CA GLU A 229 -6.14 -24.17 3.07
C GLU A 229 -6.82 -23.71 1.78
N ALA A 230 -6.09 -23.05 0.89
CA ALA A 230 -6.47 -22.77 -0.49
C ALA A 230 -5.31 -23.12 -1.44
N TRP A 231 -5.63 -23.27 -2.72
CA TRP A 231 -4.63 -23.67 -3.72
C TRP A 231 -4.11 -22.49 -4.53
N VAL A 232 -4.94 -21.48 -4.71
CA VAL A 232 -4.67 -20.33 -5.56
C VAL A 232 -5.13 -19.05 -4.85
N SER A 233 -4.37 -17.98 -5.02
CA SER A 233 -4.75 -16.66 -4.52
C SER A 233 -4.36 -15.56 -5.49
N VAL A 234 -5.19 -14.56 -5.63
CA VAL A 234 -4.81 -13.28 -6.21
C VAL A 234 -4.13 -12.46 -5.12
N VAL A 235 -2.88 -12.05 -5.37
CA VAL A 235 -2.05 -11.36 -4.36
C VAL A 235 -1.14 -10.31 -5.00
N PHE A 236 -0.71 -9.33 -4.22
CA PHE A 236 0.40 -8.46 -4.58
C PHE A 236 1.74 -9.16 -4.42
N SER A 237 2.73 -8.75 -5.21
CA SER A 237 4.03 -9.42 -5.30
C SER A 237 4.76 -9.58 -3.95
N GLY A 238 4.72 -8.59 -3.06
CA GLY A 238 5.36 -8.69 -1.74
C GLY A 238 4.67 -9.70 -0.83
N ASP A 239 3.31 -9.74 -0.82
CA ASP A 239 2.56 -10.78 -0.10
C ASP A 239 2.93 -12.18 -0.63
N ALA A 240 3.05 -12.31 -1.97
CA ALA A 240 3.45 -13.55 -2.60
C ALA A 240 4.83 -14.00 -2.11
N LYS A 241 5.81 -13.09 -2.08
CA LYS A 241 7.17 -13.38 -1.61
C LYS A 241 7.16 -13.86 -0.16
N ALA A 242 6.48 -13.13 0.73
CA ALA A 242 6.39 -13.50 2.14
C ALA A 242 5.71 -14.88 2.36
N ILE A 243 4.73 -15.24 1.53
CA ILE A 243 4.10 -16.57 1.58
C ILE A 243 5.04 -17.65 1.05
N MET A 244 5.80 -17.36 -0.02
CA MET A 244 6.74 -18.31 -0.63
C MET A 244 7.93 -18.62 0.31
N GLU A 245 8.36 -17.68 1.12
CA GLU A 245 9.39 -17.88 2.15
C GLU A 245 8.95 -18.88 3.24
N GLU A 246 7.66 -18.90 3.56
CA GLU A 246 7.07 -19.81 4.55
C GLU A 246 6.59 -21.15 3.94
N ASN A 247 6.39 -21.22 2.61
CA ASN A 247 5.90 -22.40 1.93
C ASN A 247 6.54 -22.56 0.53
N GLU A 248 7.56 -23.39 0.43
CA GLU A 248 8.34 -23.67 -0.80
C GLU A 248 7.54 -24.25 -1.97
N ASN A 249 6.33 -24.73 -1.72
CA ASN A 249 5.43 -25.23 -2.76
C ASN A 249 4.65 -24.12 -3.47
N MET A 250 4.72 -22.90 -2.99
CA MET A 250 4.07 -21.76 -3.61
C MET A 250 4.89 -21.23 -4.79
N VAL A 251 4.18 -20.78 -5.81
CA VAL A 251 4.74 -20.17 -7.02
C VAL A 251 3.91 -18.95 -7.34
N TYR A 252 4.56 -17.82 -7.57
CA TYR A 252 3.93 -16.60 -8.05
C TYR A 252 4.02 -16.53 -9.57
N ALA A 253 2.97 -16.13 -10.25
CA ALA A 253 2.92 -16.00 -11.70
C ALA A 253 2.32 -14.64 -12.11
N LEU A 254 2.96 -14.01 -13.09
CA LEU A 254 2.44 -12.79 -13.73
C LEU A 254 1.72 -13.17 -15.03
N PRO A 255 0.40 -12.91 -15.12
CA PRO A 255 -0.37 -13.22 -16.32
C PRO A 255 0.07 -12.42 -17.54
N LYS A 256 0.15 -13.09 -18.69
CA LYS A 256 0.58 -12.48 -19.97
C LYS A 256 -0.44 -11.48 -20.53
N GLU A 257 -1.70 -11.54 -20.10
CA GLU A 257 -2.73 -10.56 -20.46
C GLU A 257 -2.42 -9.18 -19.89
N GLY A 258 -1.69 -9.11 -18.78
CA GLY A 258 -1.28 -7.86 -18.14
C GLY A 258 -1.33 -7.94 -16.61
N THR A 259 -0.90 -6.89 -15.99
CA THR A 259 -0.94 -6.74 -14.52
C THR A 259 -1.23 -5.30 -14.13
N ASN A 260 -1.78 -5.10 -12.94
CA ASN A 260 -1.70 -3.79 -12.29
C ASN A 260 -0.28 -3.58 -11.78
N LEU A 261 0.35 -2.52 -12.25
CA LEU A 261 1.61 -1.98 -11.75
C LEU A 261 1.28 -0.84 -10.80
N TRP A 262 1.73 -0.93 -9.56
CA TRP A 262 1.44 0.07 -8.55
C TRP A 262 2.73 0.64 -7.95
N PHE A 263 2.63 1.88 -7.48
CA PHE A 263 3.72 2.62 -6.85
C PHE A 263 3.21 3.27 -5.58
N ASP A 264 3.86 2.97 -4.47
CA ASP A 264 3.67 3.72 -3.23
C ASP A 264 4.79 4.72 -3.06
N ASN A 265 4.44 5.90 -2.59
CA ASN A 265 5.36 7.02 -2.57
C ASN A 265 5.28 7.77 -1.24
N ILE A 266 6.42 8.28 -0.78
CA ILE A 266 6.49 9.17 0.37
C ILE A 266 6.04 10.56 -0.06
N VAL A 267 5.08 11.14 0.66
CA VAL A 267 4.61 12.52 0.46
C VAL A 267 4.60 13.29 1.78
N ILE A 268 4.66 14.63 1.70
CA ILE A 268 4.54 15.55 2.84
C ILE A 268 3.18 16.25 2.75
N PRO A 269 2.23 15.98 3.67
CA PRO A 269 0.96 16.68 3.71
C PRO A 269 1.14 18.17 4.05
N LYS A 270 0.20 19.03 3.62
CA LYS A 270 0.20 20.45 3.97
C LYS A 270 0.03 20.72 5.46
N THR A 271 -0.56 19.79 6.18
CA THR A 271 -0.76 19.86 7.63
C THR A 271 0.51 19.59 8.44
N SER A 272 1.57 19.10 7.80
CA SER A 272 2.85 18.79 8.46
C SER A 272 3.37 19.94 9.30
N LYS A 273 3.80 19.59 10.52
CA LYS A 273 4.39 20.51 11.52
C LYS A 273 5.89 20.34 11.67
N ASN A 274 6.45 19.20 11.18
CA ASN A 274 7.87 18.90 11.25
C ASN A 274 8.42 18.57 9.85
N GLU A 275 8.44 19.56 8.96
CA GLU A 275 8.92 19.40 7.58
C GLU A 275 10.41 19.05 7.54
N GLU A 276 11.23 19.59 8.46
CA GLU A 276 12.64 19.24 8.55
C GLU A 276 12.85 17.76 8.91
N GLY A 277 12.10 17.26 9.88
CA GLY A 277 12.07 15.84 10.21
C GLY A 277 11.60 14.96 9.06
N ALA A 278 10.62 15.43 8.28
CA ALA A 278 10.14 14.73 7.09
C ALA A 278 11.25 14.58 6.03
N TYR A 279 12.02 15.62 5.73
CA TYR A 279 13.17 15.50 4.82
C TYR A 279 14.27 14.61 5.36
N LYS A 280 14.56 14.66 6.67
CA LYS A 280 15.51 13.72 7.30
C LYS A 280 15.06 12.28 7.13
N PHE A 281 13.76 12.00 7.29
CA PHE A 281 13.21 10.66 7.09
C PHE A 281 13.28 10.21 5.63
N ILE A 282 12.91 11.07 4.67
CA ILE A 282 13.05 10.80 3.24
C ILE A 282 14.49 10.44 2.90
N ASN A 283 15.45 11.26 3.31
CA ASN A 283 16.88 11.02 3.07
C ASN A 283 17.36 9.73 3.73
N PHE A 284 16.90 9.44 4.95
CA PHE A 284 17.21 8.20 5.65
C PHE A 284 16.70 6.97 4.89
N MET A 285 15.48 7.00 4.38
CA MET A 285 14.90 5.88 3.61
C MET A 285 15.50 5.75 2.21
N LEU A 286 16.03 6.83 1.62
CA LEU A 286 16.73 6.80 0.32
C LEU A 286 18.16 6.27 0.40
N ARG A 287 18.75 6.12 1.59
CA ARG A 287 20.07 5.47 1.73
C ARG A 287 19.99 4.04 1.21
N PRO A 288 20.92 3.62 0.34
CA PRO A 288 20.87 2.28 -0.26
C PRO A 288 20.72 1.15 0.75
N GLU A 289 21.48 1.19 1.85
CA GLU A 289 21.44 0.17 2.89
C GLU A 289 20.09 0.10 3.63
N ASN A 290 19.45 1.25 3.86
CA ASN A 290 18.14 1.29 4.52
C ASN A 290 17.02 0.87 3.57
N ALA A 291 17.07 1.33 2.31
CA ALA A 291 16.11 0.92 1.29
C ALA A 291 16.20 -0.58 0.99
N ALA A 292 17.42 -1.16 0.93
CA ALA A 292 17.63 -2.59 0.75
C ALA A 292 17.08 -3.39 1.94
N LYS A 293 17.46 -3.00 3.17
CA LYS A 293 16.97 -3.66 4.38
C LYS A 293 15.44 -3.63 4.48
N ASN A 294 14.83 -2.50 4.13
CA ASN A 294 13.38 -2.37 4.14
C ASN A 294 12.71 -3.25 3.08
N SER A 295 13.26 -3.27 1.86
CA SER A 295 12.77 -4.13 0.77
C SER A 295 12.88 -5.62 1.11
N GLU A 296 13.98 -6.04 1.71
CA GLU A 296 14.18 -7.43 2.14
C GLU A 296 13.19 -7.83 3.23
N PHE A 297 12.98 -6.96 4.24
CA PHE A 297 12.06 -7.23 5.34
C PHE A 297 10.59 -7.29 4.90
N ILE A 298 10.17 -6.36 4.03
CA ILE A 298 8.77 -6.26 3.59
C ILE A 298 8.46 -7.20 2.41
N GLY A 299 9.46 -7.54 1.60
CA GLY A 299 9.29 -8.39 0.41
C GLY A 299 8.91 -7.62 -0.87
N TYR A 300 8.67 -6.30 -0.82
CA TYR A 300 8.36 -5.50 -2.00
C TYR A 300 9.59 -4.96 -2.71
N ALA A 301 9.48 -4.77 -4.03
CA ALA A 301 10.58 -4.30 -4.85
C ALA A 301 10.93 -2.83 -4.55
N THR A 302 12.23 -2.57 -4.40
CA THR A 302 12.73 -1.22 -4.22
C THR A 302 12.90 -0.50 -5.57
N PRO A 303 12.51 0.78 -5.68
CA PRO A 303 12.80 1.61 -6.84
C PRO A 303 14.25 2.16 -6.84
N ASN A 304 15.02 1.93 -5.78
CA ASN A 304 16.38 2.43 -5.61
C ASN A 304 17.39 1.46 -6.20
N THR A 305 18.06 1.87 -7.30
CA THR A 305 19.03 1.02 -8.04
C THR A 305 20.21 0.59 -7.17
N LYS A 306 20.70 1.48 -6.31
CA LYS A 306 21.82 1.15 -5.40
C LYS A 306 21.39 0.21 -4.28
N ALA A 307 20.16 0.31 -3.81
CA ALA A 307 19.59 -0.65 -2.88
C ALA A 307 19.42 -2.02 -3.54
N LYS A 308 18.94 -2.06 -4.79
CA LYS A 308 18.81 -3.30 -5.56
C LYS A 308 20.13 -4.04 -5.69
N GLU A 309 21.26 -3.32 -5.88
CA GLU A 309 22.61 -3.89 -5.93
C GLU A 309 23.04 -4.57 -4.60
N LEU A 310 22.41 -4.21 -3.47
CA LEU A 310 22.70 -4.78 -2.14
C LEU A 310 21.83 -5.99 -1.78
N LEU A 311 20.75 -6.22 -2.54
CA LEU A 311 19.86 -7.38 -2.32
C LEU A 311 20.49 -8.65 -2.90
N PRO A 312 20.09 -9.85 -2.39
CA PRO A 312 20.53 -11.11 -2.96
C PRO A 312 20.23 -11.20 -4.46
N GLU A 313 21.17 -11.71 -5.25
CA GLU A 313 21.02 -11.86 -6.71
C GLU A 313 19.81 -12.74 -7.07
N GLU A 314 19.53 -13.78 -6.29
CA GLU A 314 18.35 -14.63 -6.42
C GLU A 314 17.02 -13.88 -6.32
N THR A 315 16.98 -12.80 -5.52
CA THR A 315 15.80 -11.92 -5.41
C THR A 315 15.68 -10.99 -6.61
N THR A 316 16.78 -10.36 -7.02
CA THR A 316 16.78 -9.29 -8.03
C THR A 316 16.78 -9.82 -9.46
N SER A 317 17.16 -11.09 -9.68
CA SER A 317 17.08 -11.79 -10.94
C SER A 317 15.75 -12.54 -11.15
N ASP A 318 14.92 -12.62 -10.14
CA ASP A 318 13.59 -13.23 -10.26
C ASP A 318 12.63 -12.28 -10.99
N GLU A 319 12.33 -12.59 -12.25
CA GLU A 319 11.43 -11.81 -13.11
C GLU A 319 9.98 -11.76 -12.59
N GLN A 320 9.62 -12.56 -11.61
CA GLN A 320 8.30 -12.49 -10.97
C GLN A 320 8.19 -11.32 -10.01
N PHE A 321 9.31 -10.93 -9.36
CA PHE A 321 9.38 -9.82 -8.40
C PHE A 321 10.04 -8.57 -8.97
N TYR A 322 10.97 -8.75 -9.91
CA TYR A 322 11.63 -7.67 -10.65
C TYR A 322 11.46 -7.86 -12.17
N PRO A 323 10.20 -7.88 -12.66
CA PRO A 323 9.95 -8.11 -14.08
C PRO A 323 10.60 -7.02 -14.96
N ASP A 324 10.96 -7.41 -16.17
CA ASP A 324 11.25 -6.44 -17.22
C ASP A 324 9.95 -5.77 -17.66
N LEU A 325 9.72 -4.55 -17.14
CA LEU A 325 8.49 -3.79 -17.40
C LEU A 325 8.33 -3.43 -18.88
N GLU A 326 9.44 -3.30 -19.64
CA GLU A 326 9.38 -3.02 -21.07
C GLU A 326 8.77 -4.20 -21.84
N SER A 327 9.01 -5.44 -21.39
CA SER A 327 8.45 -6.65 -22.00
C SER A 327 6.93 -6.73 -21.93
N PHE A 328 6.32 -6.13 -20.89
CA PHE A 328 4.87 -6.02 -20.76
C PHE A 328 4.27 -4.95 -21.68
N GLY A 329 5.06 -3.93 -22.08
CA GLY A 329 4.56 -2.81 -22.85
C GLY A 329 3.36 -2.15 -22.15
N ASN A 330 2.28 -1.90 -22.89
CA ASN A 330 1.07 -1.26 -22.34
C ASN A 330 0.20 -2.20 -21.47
N ARG A 331 0.62 -3.42 -21.21
CA ARG A 331 -0.14 -4.40 -20.41
C ARG A 331 0.16 -4.32 -18.92
N ALA A 332 1.28 -3.71 -18.52
CA ALA A 332 1.53 -3.31 -17.13
C ALA A 332 0.96 -1.91 -16.92
N GLU A 333 -0.20 -1.84 -16.29
CA GLU A 333 -0.97 -0.60 -16.19
C GLU A 333 -1.01 -0.08 -14.75
N VAL A 334 -0.80 1.23 -14.59
CA VAL A 334 -1.02 1.95 -13.32
C VAL A 334 -2.50 2.35 -13.23
N TYR A 335 -3.08 2.28 -12.03
CA TYR A 335 -4.43 2.80 -11.84
C TYR A 335 -4.50 4.31 -12.05
N GLU A 336 -5.50 4.75 -12.80
CA GLU A 336 -5.82 6.16 -12.94
C GLU A 336 -6.82 6.61 -11.88
N ASP A 337 -6.78 7.91 -11.54
CA ASP A 337 -7.81 8.57 -10.72
C ASP A 337 -9.08 8.72 -11.57
N LEU A 338 -9.97 7.72 -11.47
CA LEU A 338 -11.24 7.73 -12.16
C LEU A 338 -12.20 8.80 -11.57
N GLU A 339 -13.08 9.33 -12.39
CA GLU A 339 -14.14 10.19 -11.92
C GLU A 339 -15.00 9.48 -10.85
N LYS A 340 -15.47 10.23 -9.87
CA LYS A 340 -16.24 9.71 -8.73
C LYS A 340 -17.40 8.79 -9.15
N LYS A 341 -18.13 9.15 -10.21
CA LYS A 341 -19.24 8.34 -10.74
C LYS A 341 -18.75 6.98 -11.24
N MET A 342 -17.62 6.96 -11.93
CA MET A 342 -17.06 5.73 -12.48
C MET A 342 -16.47 4.84 -11.37
N LEU A 343 -15.75 5.43 -10.41
CA LEU A 343 -15.27 4.70 -9.25
C LEU A 343 -16.41 4.08 -8.45
N GLN A 344 -17.52 4.81 -8.28
CA GLN A 344 -18.73 4.27 -7.65
C GLN A 344 -19.28 3.08 -8.45
N PHE A 345 -19.30 3.18 -9.78
CA PHE A 345 -19.78 2.09 -10.63
C PHE A 345 -18.93 0.81 -10.49
N TYR A 346 -17.59 0.93 -10.46
CA TYR A 346 -16.70 -0.20 -10.15
C TYR A 346 -17.04 -0.84 -8.80
N ASN A 347 -17.23 -0.01 -7.78
CA ASN A 347 -17.58 -0.48 -6.43
C ASN A 347 -18.94 -1.19 -6.40
N ASP A 348 -19.94 -0.64 -7.08
CA ASP A 348 -21.31 -1.22 -7.13
C ASP A 348 -21.30 -2.60 -7.83
N LEU A 349 -20.57 -2.73 -8.94
CA LEU A 349 -20.42 -4.01 -9.66
C LEU A 349 -19.69 -5.05 -8.82
N PHE A 350 -18.59 -4.66 -8.17
CA PHE A 350 -17.86 -5.56 -7.27
C PHE A 350 -18.68 -5.95 -6.05
N LEU A 351 -19.43 -5.03 -5.45
CA LEU A 351 -20.33 -5.32 -4.35
C LEU A 351 -21.42 -6.33 -4.75
N LYS A 352 -21.99 -6.18 -5.96
CA LYS A 352 -22.97 -7.11 -6.54
C LYS A 352 -22.37 -8.52 -6.65
N PHE A 353 -21.14 -8.65 -7.18
CA PHE A 353 -20.38 -9.89 -7.21
C PHE A 353 -20.23 -10.50 -5.80
N LYS A 354 -19.77 -9.72 -4.82
CA LYS A 354 -19.59 -10.20 -3.42
C LYS A 354 -20.88 -10.70 -2.79
N ILE A 355 -22.01 -10.03 -3.01
CA ILE A 355 -23.31 -10.42 -2.44
C ILE A 355 -23.79 -11.75 -3.05
N ASN A 356 -23.63 -11.91 -4.36
CA ASN A 356 -24.05 -13.12 -5.06
C ASN A 356 -23.19 -14.35 -4.70
N ASN A 357 -21.93 -14.13 -4.32
CA ASN A 357 -21.04 -15.21 -3.86
C ASN A 357 -21.41 -15.81 -2.49
N ARG A 358 -22.30 -15.16 -1.72
CA ARG A 358 -22.75 -15.63 -0.39
C ARG A 358 -23.98 -16.57 -0.46
N LYS A 359 -24.49 -16.83 -1.65
CA LYS A 359 -25.64 -17.74 -1.89
C LYS A 359 -25.17 -19.11 -2.36
#